data_97d2f668f7849cd8e9eca2ae61b3db14
#
_entry.id   97d2f668f7849cd8e9eca2ae61b3db14
#
_cell.length_a   1.000
_cell.length_b   1.000
_cell.length_c   1.000
_cell.angle_alpha   90.00
_cell.angle_beta   90.00
_cell.angle_gamma   90.00
#
_symmetry.space_group_name_H-M   'P 1'
#
loop_
_entity.id
_entity.type
_entity.pdbx_description
1 polymer ?
#
loop_
_entity_poly.entity_id
_entity_poly.type
_entity_poly.pdbx_seq_one_letter_code
_entity_poly.pdbx_strand_id
1 'polypeptide(L)'
;MTYKELEKYLEENGNKKFAEFSKTISNSEYLVFGVKNPVLRQIVKEHVKDEELVLDDFKTGKYLEIDFIYFGLGLSRIKSIDEQLEFLKQNIKKAKSWAITDTASTFLKKLTFDKYWSFFLSLVKSPFTYDRRMAYVLGLKLAKDKKILNVTKYIKKDDEYMVMMAEAWLLATVAIYYPNEIYEYLLKCEDIILKRKVISKMVDSFRINNETKERFKGLR
;
A
#
# COMPACT_ATOMS: atom_id res chain seq x y z
N MET A 1 -24.69 -0.72 13.26
CA MET A 1 -24.40 -2.11 12.81
C MET A 1 -23.33 -2.69 13.71
N THR A 2 -23.60 -3.82 14.33
CA THR A 2 -22.61 -4.54 15.14
C THR A 2 -21.60 -5.29 14.28
N TYR A 3 -20.48 -5.72 14.86
CA TYR A 3 -19.50 -6.56 14.14
C TYR A 3 -20.11 -7.85 13.58
N LYS A 4 -21.00 -8.51 14.34
CA LYS A 4 -21.67 -9.74 13.89
C LYS A 4 -22.61 -9.51 12.69
N GLU A 5 -23.31 -8.39 12.68
CA GLU A 5 -24.15 -8.00 11.54
C GLU A 5 -23.31 -7.68 10.31
N LEU A 6 -22.14 -7.03 10.49
CA LEU A 6 -21.17 -6.80 9.42
C LEU A 6 -20.66 -8.12 8.82
N GLU A 7 -20.21 -9.06 9.66
CA GLU A 7 -19.71 -10.35 9.21
C GLU A 7 -20.79 -11.10 8.41
N LYS A 8 -22.01 -11.16 8.93
CA LYS A 8 -23.16 -11.76 8.23
C LYS A 8 -23.45 -11.05 6.90
N TYR A 9 -23.44 -9.72 6.87
CA TYR A 9 -23.62 -8.96 5.63
C TYR A 9 -22.58 -9.31 4.57
N LEU A 10 -21.30 -9.43 4.97
CA LEU A 10 -20.21 -9.79 4.04
C LEU A 10 -20.37 -11.21 3.51
N GLU A 11 -20.83 -12.17 4.34
CA GLU A 11 -21.13 -13.54 3.93
C GLU A 11 -22.28 -13.60 2.90
N GLU A 12 -23.37 -12.89 3.16
CA GLU A 12 -24.56 -12.87 2.31
C GLU A 12 -24.34 -12.14 0.97
N ASN A 13 -23.44 -11.13 0.94
CA ASN A 13 -23.15 -10.32 -0.24
C ASN A 13 -21.83 -10.70 -0.95
N GLY A 14 -21.18 -11.75 -0.50
CA GLY A 14 -19.96 -12.28 -1.09
C GLY A 14 -20.20 -13.00 -2.43
N ASN A 15 -19.21 -12.93 -3.32
CA ASN A 15 -19.23 -13.64 -4.60
C ASN A 15 -18.07 -14.63 -4.67
N LYS A 16 -18.38 -15.94 -4.76
CA LYS A 16 -17.36 -17.01 -4.75
C LYS A 16 -16.32 -16.87 -5.86
N LYS A 17 -16.72 -16.56 -7.09
CA LYS A 17 -15.79 -16.39 -8.21
C LYS A 17 -14.85 -15.20 -7.99
N PHE A 18 -15.38 -14.10 -7.45
CA PHE A 18 -14.57 -12.94 -7.11
C PHE A 18 -13.69 -13.20 -5.89
N ALA A 19 -14.12 -13.99 -4.91
CA ALA A 19 -13.31 -14.43 -3.79
C ALA A 19 -12.08 -15.23 -4.25
N GLU A 20 -12.26 -16.22 -5.12
CA GLU A 20 -11.18 -17.02 -5.70
C GLU A 20 -10.20 -16.15 -6.49
N PHE A 21 -10.69 -15.26 -7.33
CA PHE A 21 -9.88 -14.31 -8.07
C PHE A 21 -9.07 -13.39 -7.14
N SER A 22 -9.73 -12.80 -6.12
CA SER A 22 -9.06 -11.93 -5.14
C SER A 22 -7.99 -12.66 -4.35
N LYS A 23 -8.26 -13.90 -3.94
CA LYS A 23 -7.30 -14.75 -3.24
C LYS A 23 -6.06 -15.03 -4.11
N THR A 24 -6.26 -15.34 -5.38
CA THR A 24 -5.17 -15.59 -6.34
C THR A 24 -4.30 -14.35 -6.52
N ILE A 25 -4.91 -13.17 -6.73
CA ILE A 25 -4.16 -11.92 -6.95
C ILE A 25 -3.45 -11.47 -5.68
N SER A 26 -4.12 -11.54 -4.53
CA SER A 26 -3.54 -11.10 -3.26
C SER A 26 -2.41 -12.00 -2.77
N ASN A 27 -2.34 -13.23 -3.30
CA ASN A 27 -1.37 -14.25 -2.89
C ASN A 27 -1.20 -14.30 -1.37
N SER A 28 -2.34 -14.37 -0.66
CA SER A 28 -2.38 -14.25 0.79
C SER A 28 -3.12 -15.40 1.45
N GLU A 29 -2.85 -15.59 2.73
CA GLU A 29 -3.53 -16.60 3.57
C GLU A 29 -4.93 -16.15 4.04
N TYR A 30 -5.38 -14.97 3.63
CA TYR A 30 -6.71 -14.50 4.00
C TYR A 30 -7.82 -15.41 3.49
N LEU A 31 -8.84 -15.58 4.32
CA LEU A 31 -10.15 -15.95 3.84
C LEU A 31 -10.78 -14.71 3.17
N VAL A 32 -11.56 -14.94 2.12
CA VAL A 32 -12.13 -13.86 1.31
C VAL A 32 -13.60 -14.12 1.10
N PHE A 33 -14.47 -13.17 1.45
CA PHE A 33 -15.90 -13.23 1.18
C PHE A 33 -16.22 -12.98 -0.30
N GLY A 34 -15.42 -12.15 -0.96
CA GLY A 34 -15.60 -11.76 -2.35
C GLY A 34 -16.47 -10.52 -2.52
N VAL A 35 -16.42 -9.60 -1.58
CA VAL A 35 -17.07 -8.28 -1.67
C VAL A 35 -16.11 -7.26 -2.31
N LYS A 36 -16.62 -6.53 -3.33
CA LYS A 36 -15.78 -5.59 -4.10
C LYS A 36 -15.41 -4.35 -3.31
N ASN A 37 -14.20 -3.83 -3.54
CA ASN A 37 -13.66 -2.63 -2.87
C ASN A 37 -14.61 -1.40 -2.83
N PRO A 38 -15.38 -1.05 -3.89
CA PRO A 38 -16.33 0.05 -3.81
C PRO A 38 -17.38 -0.13 -2.71
N VAL A 39 -17.88 -1.37 -2.52
CA VAL A 39 -18.87 -1.70 -1.47
C VAL A 39 -18.20 -1.56 -0.09
N LEU A 40 -17.00 -2.10 0.09
CA LEU A 40 -16.26 -1.98 1.35
C LEU A 40 -15.99 -0.51 1.73
N ARG A 41 -15.65 0.33 0.74
CA ARG A 41 -15.49 1.78 0.96
C ARG A 41 -16.80 2.46 1.35
N GLN A 42 -17.90 2.03 0.78
CA GLN A 42 -19.22 2.54 1.14
C GLN A 42 -19.56 2.18 2.59
N ILE A 43 -19.33 0.93 3.00
CA ILE A 43 -19.50 0.50 4.40
C ILE A 43 -18.68 1.37 5.35
N VAL A 44 -17.39 1.59 5.05
CA VAL A 44 -16.53 2.47 5.87
C VAL A 44 -17.12 3.88 5.97
N LYS A 45 -17.58 4.45 4.85
CA LYS A 45 -18.16 5.80 4.83
C LYS A 45 -19.43 5.92 5.65
N GLU A 46 -20.32 4.92 5.59
CA GLU A 46 -21.60 4.90 6.31
C GLU A 46 -21.40 4.70 7.81
N HIS A 47 -20.43 3.87 8.20
CA HIS A 47 -20.22 3.46 9.59
C HIS A 47 -19.04 4.15 10.30
N VAL A 48 -18.43 5.18 9.71
CA VAL A 48 -17.32 5.89 10.35
C VAL A 48 -17.70 6.52 11.70
N LYS A 49 -18.98 6.91 11.87
CA LYS A 49 -19.53 7.50 13.11
C LYS A 49 -20.35 6.52 13.93
N ASP A 50 -20.43 5.27 13.53
CA ASP A 50 -21.21 4.24 14.20
C ASP A 50 -20.44 3.70 15.41
N GLU A 51 -20.90 4.03 16.61
CA GLU A 51 -20.27 3.64 17.87
C GLU A 51 -20.48 2.14 18.19
N GLU A 52 -21.52 1.50 17.64
CA GLU A 52 -21.77 0.06 17.82
C GLU A 52 -20.72 -0.80 17.10
N LEU A 53 -20.06 -0.26 16.07
CA LEU A 53 -19.02 -0.96 15.35
C LEU A 53 -17.64 -0.69 15.98
N VAL A 54 -17.38 -1.37 17.08
CA VAL A 54 -16.18 -1.21 17.91
C VAL A 54 -15.00 -1.92 17.25
N LEU A 55 -13.86 -1.21 17.09
CA LEU A 55 -12.68 -1.76 16.41
C LEU A 55 -12.04 -2.95 17.16
N ASP A 56 -12.13 -2.97 18.48
CA ASP A 56 -11.57 -4.04 19.31
C ASP A 56 -12.26 -5.40 19.08
N ASP A 57 -13.47 -5.40 18.53
CA ASP A 57 -14.19 -6.62 18.15
C ASP A 57 -13.61 -7.27 16.87
N PHE A 58 -12.77 -6.55 16.11
CA PHE A 58 -12.22 -7.05 14.86
C PHE A 58 -11.09 -8.06 15.12
N LYS A 59 -11.24 -9.26 14.58
CA LYS A 59 -10.19 -10.29 14.56
C LYS A 59 -9.35 -10.14 13.28
N THR A 60 -8.40 -9.20 13.31
CA THR A 60 -7.54 -8.87 12.17
C THR A 60 -6.67 -10.07 11.74
N GLY A 61 -6.37 -10.12 10.44
CA GLY A 61 -5.53 -11.16 9.84
C GLY A 61 -6.27 -12.46 9.47
N LYS A 62 -7.61 -12.51 9.60
CA LYS A 62 -8.41 -13.68 9.20
C LYS A 62 -9.10 -13.48 7.84
N TYR A 63 -9.85 -12.40 7.68
CA TYR A 63 -10.59 -12.07 6.47
C TYR A 63 -10.09 -10.78 5.83
N LEU A 64 -9.91 -10.78 4.52
CA LEU A 64 -9.41 -9.64 3.76
C LEU A 64 -10.31 -8.41 3.90
N GLU A 65 -11.62 -8.61 3.73
CA GLU A 65 -12.61 -7.54 3.80
C GLU A 65 -12.77 -6.97 5.21
N ILE A 66 -12.66 -7.80 6.22
CA ILE A 66 -12.68 -7.37 7.62
C ILE A 66 -11.47 -6.46 7.92
N ASP A 67 -10.27 -6.86 7.50
CA ASP A 67 -9.09 -6.01 7.66
C ASP A 67 -9.19 -4.71 6.86
N PHE A 68 -9.74 -4.78 5.63
CA PHE A 68 -10.01 -3.58 4.84
C PHE A 68 -10.88 -2.59 5.63
N ILE A 69 -12.01 -3.07 6.20
CA ILE A 69 -12.95 -2.23 6.95
C ILE A 69 -12.30 -1.73 8.26
N TYR A 70 -11.57 -2.60 8.96
CA TYR A 70 -10.83 -2.23 10.18
C TYR A 70 -9.88 -1.06 9.93
N PHE A 71 -9.00 -1.16 8.94
CA PHE A 71 -8.09 -0.07 8.60
C PHE A 71 -8.84 1.16 8.07
N GLY A 72 -9.88 0.96 7.28
CA GLY A 72 -10.73 2.04 6.77
C GLY A 72 -11.40 2.84 7.87
N LEU A 73 -12.07 2.18 8.81
CA LEU A 73 -12.73 2.83 9.96
C LEU A 73 -11.72 3.45 10.91
N GLY A 74 -10.67 2.71 11.28
CA GLY A 74 -9.64 3.19 12.20
C GLY A 74 -9.02 4.50 11.69
N LEU A 75 -8.57 4.52 10.44
CA LEU A 75 -7.96 5.72 9.85
C LEU A 75 -8.98 6.84 9.60
N SER A 76 -10.22 6.52 9.22
CA SER A 76 -11.24 7.55 8.95
C SER A 76 -11.77 8.22 10.20
N ARG A 77 -11.81 7.52 11.33
CA ARG A 77 -12.23 8.06 12.65
C ARG A 77 -11.18 9.00 13.25
N ILE A 78 -9.91 8.77 12.99
CA ILE A 78 -8.78 9.55 13.50
C ILE A 78 -8.70 10.89 12.77
N LYS A 79 -8.61 12.01 13.52
CA LYS A 79 -8.58 13.37 12.97
C LYS A 79 -7.17 13.85 12.63
N SER A 80 -6.16 13.45 13.39
CA SER A 80 -4.77 13.86 13.23
C SER A 80 -4.00 12.89 12.32
N ILE A 81 -3.15 13.42 11.43
CA ILE A 81 -2.26 12.59 10.61
C ILE A 81 -1.21 11.87 11.47
N ASP A 82 -0.76 12.47 12.57
CA ASP A 82 0.22 11.85 13.47
C ASP A 82 -0.37 10.61 14.15
N GLU A 83 -1.60 10.72 14.63
CA GLU A 83 -2.33 9.58 15.21
C GLU A 83 -2.65 8.52 14.16
N GLN A 84 -2.95 8.91 12.90
CA GLN A 84 -3.13 7.95 11.81
C GLN A 84 -1.85 7.16 11.50
N LEU A 85 -0.69 7.83 11.50
CA LEU A 85 0.60 7.18 11.31
C LEU A 85 0.95 6.25 12.47
N GLU A 86 0.64 6.65 13.71
CA GLU A 86 0.84 5.79 14.88
C GLU A 86 -0.09 4.55 14.82
N PHE A 87 -1.36 4.71 14.47
CA PHE A 87 -2.28 3.59 14.25
C PHE A 87 -1.75 2.61 13.20
N LEU A 88 -1.23 3.11 12.07
CA LEU A 88 -0.60 2.26 11.05
C LEU A 88 0.61 1.52 11.61
N LYS A 89 1.52 2.21 12.29
CA LYS A 89 2.73 1.62 12.87
C LYS A 89 2.42 0.47 13.82
N GLN A 90 1.36 0.61 14.60
CA GLN A 90 0.95 -0.42 15.56
C GLN A 90 0.29 -1.63 14.91
N ASN A 91 -0.44 -1.43 13.80
CA ASN A 91 -1.35 -2.44 13.26
C ASN A 91 -0.90 -3.05 11.94
N ILE A 92 -0.17 -2.32 11.06
CA ILE A 92 0.10 -2.78 9.70
C ILE A 92 0.93 -4.07 9.62
N LYS A 93 1.74 -4.36 10.63
CA LYS A 93 2.48 -5.62 10.76
C LYS A 93 1.58 -6.86 10.80
N LYS A 94 0.29 -6.70 11.14
CA LYS A 94 -0.72 -7.77 11.16
C LYS A 94 -1.27 -8.08 9.76
N ALA A 95 -1.06 -7.21 8.78
CA ALA A 95 -1.49 -7.44 7.41
C ALA A 95 -0.81 -8.69 6.82
N LYS A 96 -1.56 -9.44 6.02
CA LYS A 96 -1.08 -10.64 5.32
C LYS A 96 -1.15 -10.49 3.80
N SER A 97 -1.44 -9.28 3.30
CA SER A 97 -1.55 -8.99 1.88
C SER A 97 -1.19 -7.54 1.57
N TRP A 98 -0.60 -7.34 0.40
CA TRP A 98 -0.38 -6.02 -0.18
C TRP A 98 -1.69 -5.22 -0.34
N ALA A 99 -2.83 -5.89 -0.53
CA ALA A 99 -4.13 -5.25 -0.68
C ALA A 99 -4.49 -4.39 0.55
N ILE A 100 -4.08 -4.80 1.74
CA ILE A 100 -4.33 -4.04 2.98
C ILE A 100 -3.44 -2.80 3.04
N THR A 101 -2.13 -2.91 2.78
CA THR A 101 -1.21 -1.76 2.81
C THR A 101 -1.61 -0.70 1.79
N ASP A 102 -1.93 -1.13 0.57
CA ASP A 102 -2.28 -0.23 -0.52
C ASP A 102 -3.62 0.47 -0.25
N THR A 103 -4.59 -0.27 0.30
CA THR A 103 -5.88 0.27 0.70
C THR A 103 -5.76 1.22 1.89
N ALA A 104 -5.08 0.83 2.97
CA ALA A 104 -4.90 1.66 4.16
C ALA A 104 -4.31 3.03 3.81
N SER A 105 -3.33 3.07 2.89
CA SER A 105 -2.73 4.31 2.42
C SER A 105 -3.76 5.31 1.89
N THR A 106 -4.88 4.85 1.31
CA THR A 106 -5.89 5.72 0.69
C THR A 106 -6.78 6.44 1.69
N PHE A 107 -6.88 5.96 2.93
CA PHE A 107 -7.67 6.58 4.01
C PHE A 107 -6.91 7.65 4.80
N LEU A 108 -5.59 7.77 4.58
CA LEU A 108 -4.81 8.81 5.25
C LEU A 108 -5.16 10.21 4.74
N LYS A 109 -5.16 11.15 5.68
CA LYS A 109 -5.23 12.58 5.41
C LYS A 109 -4.01 13.08 4.65
N LYS A 110 -3.95 14.39 4.43
CA LYS A 110 -2.83 15.03 3.74
C LYS A 110 -1.53 14.77 4.53
N LEU A 111 -0.58 14.15 3.87
CA LEU A 111 0.72 13.80 4.40
C LEU A 111 1.75 14.84 3.95
N THR A 112 2.57 15.37 4.87
CA THR A 112 3.75 16.18 4.56
C THR A 112 4.98 15.30 4.46
N PHE A 113 6.04 15.79 3.78
CA PHE A 113 7.27 15.02 3.64
C PHE A 113 7.91 14.72 5.01
N ASP A 114 7.96 15.67 5.93
CA ASP A 114 8.65 15.49 7.21
C ASP A 114 7.96 14.42 8.08
N LYS A 115 6.62 14.39 8.10
CA LYS A 115 5.85 13.34 8.78
C LYS A 115 6.03 11.97 8.12
N TYR A 116 6.00 11.93 6.79
CA TYR A 116 6.30 10.73 6.03
C TYR A 116 7.70 10.22 6.33
N TRP A 117 8.71 11.12 6.33
CA TRP A 117 10.09 10.73 6.49
C TRP A 117 10.36 10.07 7.85
N SER A 118 9.83 10.65 8.92
CA SER A 118 9.91 10.05 10.26
C SER A 118 9.25 8.67 10.32
N PHE A 119 8.07 8.54 9.70
CA PHE A 119 7.37 7.27 9.60
C PHE A 119 8.14 6.25 8.75
N PHE A 120 8.64 6.66 7.58
CA PHE A 120 9.47 5.83 6.70
C PHE A 120 10.67 5.25 7.46
N LEU A 121 11.44 6.10 8.13
CA LEU A 121 12.61 5.68 8.89
C LEU A 121 12.27 4.68 10.01
N SER A 122 11.09 4.78 10.59
CA SER A 122 10.64 3.85 11.65
C SER A 122 10.27 2.46 11.13
N LEU A 123 9.92 2.31 9.86
CA LEU A 123 9.42 1.07 9.28
C LEU A 123 10.33 0.42 8.24
N VAL A 124 11.17 1.19 7.55
CA VAL A 124 11.98 0.70 6.42
C VAL A 124 12.95 -0.44 6.77
N LYS A 125 13.29 -0.60 8.05
CA LYS A 125 14.14 -1.67 8.57
C LYS A 125 13.39 -2.66 9.46
N SER A 126 12.06 -2.62 9.49
CA SER A 126 11.24 -3.54 10.28
C SER A 126 11.46 -5.00 9.85
N PRO A 127 11.42 -5.96 10.77
CA PRO A 127 11.44 -7.39 10.43
C PRO A 127 10.16 -7.82 9.69
N PHE A 128 9.08 -7.04 9.77
CA PHE A 128 7.79 -7.38 9.16
C PHE A 128 7.71 -6.86 7.72
N THR A 129 7.36 -7.75 6.79
CA THR A 129 7.26 -7.47 5.35
C THR A 129 6.33 -6.29 5.05
N TYR A 130 5.14 -6.26 5.67
CA TYR A 130 4.15 -5.22 5.36
C TYR A 130 4.42 -3.88 6.03
N ASP A 131 5.23 -3.83 7.10
CA ASP A 131 5.79 -2.59 7.62
C ASP A 131 6.72 -1.95 6.57
N ARG A 132 7.69 -2.71 6.06
CA ARG A 132 8.63 -2.23 5.03
C ARG A 132 7.89 -1.84 3.75
N ARG A 133 6.90 -2.65 3.32
CA ARG A 133 6.05 -2.29 2.17
C ARG A 133 5.33 -0.95 2.40
N MET A 134 4.69 -0.75 3.55
CA MET A 134 3.96 0.49 3.86
C MET A 134 4.86 1.72 3.83
N ALA A 135 6.13 1.62 4.27
CA ALA A 135 7.09 2.70 4.18
C ALA A 135 7.21 3.22 2.73
N TYR A 136 7.32 2.34 1.74
CA TYR A 136 7.41 2.74 0.33
C TYR A 136 6.07 3.15 -0.27
N VAL A 137 4.99 2.45 0.05
CA VAL A 137 3.64 2.74 -0.49
C VAL A 137 3.17 4.14 -0.11
N LEU A 138 3.42 4.61 1.12
CA LEU A 138 3.07 5.97 1.51
C LEU A 138 3.86 7.03 0.74
N GLY A 139 5.07 6.74 0.31
CA GLY A 139 5.88 7.63 -0.53
C GLY A 139 5.22 7.99 -1.86
N LEU A 140 4.31 7.15 -2.38
CA LEU A 140 3.56 7.43 -3.61
C LEU A 140 2.76 8.74 -3.52
N LYS A 141 2.26 9.11 -2.35
CA LYS A 141 1.53 10.36 -2.11
C LYS A 141 2.42 11.60 -2.29
N LEU A 142 3.72 11.42 -2.17
CA LEU A 142 4.74 12.49 -2.17
C LEU A 142 5.66 12.43 -3.40
N ALA A 143 5.32 11.66 -4.42
CA ALA A 143 6.14 11.47 -5.61
C ALA A 143 6.49 12.78 -6.34
N LYS A 144 5.73 13.87 -6.12
CA LYS A 144 6.00 15.21 -6.65
C LYS A 144 7.00 16.02 -5.82
N ASP A 145 7.22 15.66 -4.57
CA ASP A 145 8.19 16.35 -3.71
C ASP A 145 9.59 15.80 -4.00
N LYS A 146 10.53 16.67 -4.41
CA LYS A 146 11.89 16.24 -4.76
C LYS A 146 12.61 15.54 -3.60
N LYS A 147 12.26 15.85 -2.37
CA LYS A 147 12.81 15.19 -1.18
C LYS A 147 12.56 13.68 -1.16
N ILE A 148 11.54 13.18 -1.91
CA ILE A 148 11.24 11.74 -2.00
C ILE A 148 12.42 10.93 -2.56
N LEU A 149 13.30 11.55 -3.34
CA LEU A 149 14.50 10.91 -3.86
C LEU A 149 15.45 10.39 -2.74
N ASN A 150 15.31 10.90 -1.51
CA ASN A 150 16.08 10.40 -0.38
C ASN A 150 15.78 8.92 -0.06
N VAL A 151 14.64 8.38 -0.46
CA VAL A 151 14.31 6.96 -0.25
C VAL A 151 15.29 6.02 -0.95
N THR A 152 15.91 6.46 -2.07
CA THR A 152 16.88 5.65 -2.83
C THR A 152 18.10 5.22 -2.01
N LYS A 153 18.45 5.99 -0.97
CA LYS A 153 19.57 5.68 -0.05
C LYS A 153 19.26 4.48 0.86
N TYR A 154 17.98 4.11 0.98
CA TYR A 154 17.50 3.03 1.86
C TYR A 154 17.08 1.79 1.10
N ILE A 155 16.92 1.89 -0.22
CA ILE A 155 16.60 0.74 -1.07
C ILE A 155 17.82 -0.17 -1.10
N LYS A 156 17.63 -1.38 -0.58
CA LYS A 156 18.61 -2.47 -0.61
C LYS A 156 17.87 -3.70 -1.11
N LYS A 157 18.65 -4.69 -1.60
CA LYS A 157 18.05 -5.97 -1.98
C LYS A 157 17.23 -6.52 -0.80
N ASP A 158 15.92 -6.65 -1.01
CA ASP A 158 14.98 -7.25 -0.06
C ASP A 158 14.56 -8.62 -0.60
N ASP A 159 14.59 -9.65 0.25
CA ASP A 159 14.19 -11.00 -0.14
C ASP A 159 12.67 -11.13 -0.32
N GLU A 160 11.91 -10.17 0.21
CA GLU A 160 10.46 -10.16 0.13
C GLU A 160 9.96 -9.49 -1.16
N TYR A 161 9.41 -10.30 -2.06
CA TYR A 161 8.87 -9.85 -3.34
C TYR A 161 7.89 -8.65 -3.19
N MET A 162 7.07 -8.64 -2.14
CA MET A 162 6.06 -7.59 -1.91
C MET A 162 6.69 -6.25 -1.53
N VAL A 163 7.86 -6.25 -0.89
CA VAL A 163 8.63 -5.03 -0.58
C VAL A 163 9.26 -4.50 -1.86
N MET A 164 10.00 -5.35 -2.60
CA MET A 164 10.63 -4.99 -3.88
C MET A 164 9.60 -4.41 -4.87
N MET A 165 8.37 -4.95 -4.92
CA MET A 165 7.32 -4.42 -5.78
C MET A 165 6.83 -3.04 -5.35
N ALA A 166 6.85 -2.71 -4.05
CA ALA A 166 6.54 -1.36 -3.57
C ALA A 166 7.65 -0.37 -3.89
N GLU A 167 8.91 -0.77 -3.75
CA GLU A 167 10.08 0.00 -4.18
C GLU A 167 10.00 0.31 -5.68
N ALA A 168 9.78 -0.71 -6.50
CA ALA A 168 9.65 -0.54 -7.94
C ALA A 168 8.49 0.38 -8.31
N TRP A 169 7.36 0.29 -7.61
CA TRP A 169 6.22 1.16 -7.85
C TRP A 169 6.52 2.61 -7.47
N LEU A 170 7.15 2.84 -6.32
CA LEU A 170 7.56 4.16 -5.89
C LEU A 170 8.55 4.79 -6.88
N LEU A 171 9.62 4.09 -7.24
CA LEU A 171 10.63 4.59 -8.17
C LEU A 171 10.02 4.90 -9.55
N ALA A 172 9.18 4.02 -10.09
CA ALA A 172 8.48 4.27 -11.36
C ALA A 172 7.53 5.47 -11.28
N THR A 173 6.90 5.70 -10.12
CA THR A 173 6.01 6.87 -9.92
C THR A 173 6.83 8.15 -9.78
N VAL A 174 7.96 8.12 -9.08
CA VAL A 174 8.87 9.26 -8.94
C VAL A 174 9.51 9.62 -10.29
N ALA A 175 9.80 8.64 -11.13
CA ALA A 175 10.36 8.85 -12.48
C ALA A 175 9.44 9.68 -13.40
N ILE A 176 8.13 9.76 -13.11
CA ILE A 176 7.20 10.64 -13.83
C ILE A 176 7.59 12.12 -13.65
N TYR A 177 8.15 12.48 -12.49
CA TYR A 177 8.49 13.86 -12.12
C TYR A 177 10.00 14.13 -12.18
N TYR A 178 10.82 13.10 -11.92
CA TYR A 178 12.27 13.18 -11.81
C TYR A 178 12.94 12.06 -12.63
N PRO A 179 12.73 12.01 -13.96
CA PRO A 179 13.21 10.90 -14.80
C PRO A 179 14.73 10.81 -14.81
N ASN A 180 15.43 11.93 -14.81
CA ASN A 180 16.90 11.92 -14.85
C ASN A 180 17.51 11.37 -13.57
N GLU A 181 17.01 11.78 -12.42
CA GLU A 181 17.49 11.31 -11.11
C GLU A 181 17.25 9.80 -10.93
N ILE A 182 16.10 9.30 -11.38
CA ILE A 182 15.80 7.86 -11.33
C ILE A 182 16.64 7.09 -12.37
N TYR A 183 16.89 7.66 -13.55
CA TYR A 183 17.77 7.06 -14.53
C TYR A 183 19.19 6.86 -13.97
N GLU A 184 19.77 7.89 -13.39
CA GLU A 184 21.10 7.84 -12.76
C GLU A 184 21.16 6.84 -11.60
N TYR A 185 20.10 6.76 -10.81
CA TYR A 185 19.99 5.74 -9.76
C TYR A 185 19.97 4.32 -10.35
N LEU A 186 19.14 4.06 -11.37
CA LEU A 186 19.04 2.74 -11.99
C LEU A 186 20.30 2.34 -12.77
N LEU A 187 21.03 3.30 -13.33
CA LEU A 187 22.31 3.04 -13.98
C LEU A 187 23.31 2.40 -13.00
N LYS A 188 23.32 2.86 -11.76
CA LYS A 188 24.19 2.38 -10.68
C LYS A 188 23.60 1.23 -9.86
N CYS A 189 22.34 0.89 -10.09
CA CYS A 189 21.63 -0.15 -9.32
C CYS A 189 22.15 -1.55 -9.71
N GLU A 190 22.72 -2.25 -8.74
CA GLU A 190 23.21 -3.63 -8.90
C GLU A 190 22.09 -4.68 -8.87
N ASP A 191 20.94 -4.35 -8.23
CA ASP A 191 19.77 -5.23 -8.22
C ASP A 191 19.07 -5.24 -9.58
N ILE A 192 19.45 -6.21 -10.41
CA ILE A 192 18.90 -6.38 -11.76
C ILE A 192 17.41 -6.67 -11.74
N ILE A 193 16.92 -7.37 -10.70
CA ILE A 193 15.49 -7.74 -10.59
C ILE A 193 14.67 -6.48 -10.31
N LEU A 194 15.06 -5.69 -9.31
CA LEU A 194 14.42 -4.40 -9.01
C LEU A 194 14.45 -3.48 -10.23
N LYS A 195 15.62 -3.31 -10.87
CA LYS A 195 15.79 -2.49 -12.08
C LYS A 195 14.76 -2.87 -13.17
N ARG A 196 14.67 -4.15 -13.51
CA ARG A 196 13.70 -4.66 -14.49
C ARG A 196 12.26 -4.39 -14.10
N LYS A 197 11.92 -4.52 -12.80
CA LYS A 197 10.55 -4.23 -12.30
C LYS A 197 10.21 -2.75 -12.38
N VAL A 198 11.14 -1.86 -12.04
CA VAL A 198 10.96 -0.41 -12.21
C VAL A 198 10.68 -0.07 -13.68
N ILE A 199 11.52 -0.55 -14.58
CA ILE A 199 11.38 -0.29 -16.02
C ILE A 199 10.07 -0.86 -16.57
N SER A 200 9.67 -2.08 -16.15
CA SER A 200 8.38 -2.65 -16.55
C SER A 200 7.22 -1.74 -16.13
N LYS A 201 7.17 -1.31 -14.87
CA LYS A 201 6.13 -0.39 -14.38
C LYS A 201 6.12 0.96 -15.11
N MET A 202 7.30 1.47 -15.49
CA MET A 202 7.39 2.70 -16.27
C MET A 202 6.84 2.53 -17.69
N VAL A 203 7.16 1.41 -18.34
CA VAL A 203 6.67 1.10 -19.70
C VAL A 203 5.14 0.97 -19.72
N ASP A 204 4.56 0.35 -18.69
CA ASP A 204 3.11 0.17 -18.54
C ASP A 204 2.38 1.47 -18.18
N SER A 205 3.10 2.52 -17.75
CA SER A 205 2.50 3.77 -17.30
C SER A 205 2.08 4.65 -18.49
N PHE A 206 0.82 5.08 -18.51
CA PHE A 206 0.33 6.09 -19.47
C PHE A 206 0.83 7.51 -19.14
N ARG A 207 1.44 7.73 -17.98
CA ARG A 207 1.92 9.03 -17.51
C ARG A 207 3.36 9.35 -17.93
N ILE A 208 4.05 8.38 -18.53
CA ILE A 208 5.43 8.51 -19.02
C ILE A 208 5.40 8.53 -20.55
N ASN A 209 6.06 9.51 -21.18
CA ASN A 209 6.14 9.61 -22.63
C ASN A 209 7.03 8.51 -23.24
N ASN A 210 6.87 8.28 -24.54
CA ASN A 210 7.55 7.20 -25.23
C ASN A 210 9.07 7.38 -25.26
N GLU A 211 9.59 8.59 -25.43
CA GLU A 211 11.02 8.87 -25.41
C GLU A 211 11.67 8.43 -24.11
N THR A 212 11.07 8.84 -22.97
CA THR A 212 11.51 8.40 -21.65
C THR A 212 11.45 6.87 -21.50
N LYS A 213 10.36 6.23 -21.96
CA LYS A 213 10.25 4.76 -21.93
C LYS A 213 11.39 4.07 -22.70
N GLU A 214 11.69 4.53 -23.93
CA GLU A 214 12.75 3.93 -24.74
C GLU A 214 14.12 4.14 -24.08
N ARG A 215 14.39 5.33 -23.55
CA ARG A 215 15.63 5.59 -22.80
C ARG A 215 15.82 4.59 -21.64
N PHE A 216 14.78 4.33 -20.86
CA PHE A 216 14.88 3.40 -19.72
C PHE A 216 14.95 1.92 -20.17
N LYS A 217 14.35 1.55 -21.29
CA LYS A 217 14.51 0.20 -21.86
C LYS A 217 15.97 -0.14 -22.16
N GLY A 218 16.77 0.85 -22.51
CA GLY A 218 18.21 0.67 -22.72
C GLY A 218 19.01 0.27 -21.48
N LEU A 219 18.42 0.33 -20.27
CA LEU A 219 19.02 -0.10 -19.01
C LEU A 219 18.72 -1.57 -18.63
N ARG A 220 17.90 -2.30 -19.40
CA ARG A 220 17.49 -3.70 -19.11
C ARG A 220 18.62 -4.69 -19.16
#